data_f073bb73377e7718b2ecc8de2c45bfd7
#
_entry.id   f073bb73377e7718b2ecc8de2c45bfd7
#
_cell.length_a   1.000
_cell.length_b   1.000
_cell.length_c   1.000
_cell.angle_alpha   90.00
_cell.angle_beta   90.00
_cell.angle_gamma   90.00
#
_symmetry.space_group_name_H-M   'P 1'
#
loop_
_entity.id
_entity.type
_entity.pdbx_description
1 polymer ?
#
loop_
_entity_poly.entity_id
_entity_poly.type
_entity_poly.pdbx_seq_one_letter_code
_entity_poly.pdbx_strand_id
1 'polypeptide(L)'
;MTRGRTLPRHPVSIRRTGVFVAKTAGLVLVAWLFVWPLVMLILGAFRSSPLAKTQTWSLKGVTRVFQDGATYGTLGVTFVYALVITAVAMAFAVFFATVNTRLDVPLRRLITPMMVILSVLPTMLYSLGWAMLGAGDSGLVDKLFTAVGLPGLAEWFDMRSWTGLVLVTAFKAGALGYLIIIGAFRQRSAAMEEAARVSGASVRRAFFGIELPMLAPALIAASLFLFIKGIEAFDTPAVLGTPAGIQVYSTHLYEYLRGGLRPDYAAASAGSLLVALILGVLVTLQWKAGSGGRSFVTVGARGSVARLRRPGRAATTVVTALIVLAIVATIVLPVTQIVAAAFTPYLGASNFTLAHFQEIFSSSAGWSAIWNTMQVSIFGGIAAVALAVTVAYSFSRSRSGASRFIQAASWVPAGMPGLVLGLAFLWSFLTTPGGRTFYGTIWMLVAGLAVASVPLATRTIEGPLAQIGKDLEEAARISGAGFGRAFAGVTVRLLTPSLLAAWLLVAINISGILDLPLLLGSTDTQMISTVSFTLYENGRTGGSAALYLVFIVLMAGAAALLALLSAAVRGLLDRRTARAPAASAENPRSRSETASGKESQ
;
A
#
# COMPACT_ATOMS: atom_id res chain seq x y z
N MET A 1 53.86 49.93 19.47
CA MET A 1 53.81 48.43 19.78
C MET A 1 52.37 48.03 19.94
N THR A 2 51.70 47.65 18.85
CA THR A 2 50.32 47.19 18.82
C THR A 2 50.32 45.68 18.64
N ARG A 3 49.99 44.94 19.69
CA ARG A 3 49.84 43.48 19.66
C ARG A 3 48.57 43.11 18.93
N GLY A 4 48.70 42.50 17.73
CA GLY A 4 47.61 41.87 17.00
C GLY A 4 47.04 40.69 17.77
N ARG A 5 45.75 40.75 18.16
CA ARG A 5 44.99 39.61 18.65
C ARG A 5 44.67 38.68 17.49
N THR A 6 45.30 37.54 17.44
CA THR A 6 44.90 36.42 16.56
C THR A 6 43.60 35.80 17.11
N LEU A 7 42.49 35.96 16.37
CA LEU A 7 41.24 35.25 16.66
C LEU A 7 41.43 33.75 16.40
N PRO A 8 40.91 32.85 17.27
CA PRO A 8 41.02 31.42 17.08
C PRO A 8 40.22 31.00 15.86
N ARG A 9 40.88 30.37 14.89
CA ARG A 9 40.22 29.73 13.73
C ARG A 9 39.34 28.60 14.25
N HIS A 10 38.00 28.77 14.19
CA HIS A 10 37.06 27.76 14.50
C HIS A 10 37.22 26.52 13.59
N PRO A 11 37.05 25.29 14.08
CA PRO A 11 37.16 24.04 13.32
C PRO A 11 35.95 23.83 12.41
N VAL A 12 35.83 24.60 11.35
CA VAL A 12 34.73 24.54 10.35
C VAL A 12 34.86 23.31 9.45
N SER A 13 36.04 22.69 9.37
CA SER A 13 36.32 21.56 8.45
C SER A 13 35.67 20.24 8.85
N ILE A 14 35.72 19.82 10.12
CA ILE A 14 35.25 18.50 10.58
C ILE A 14 33.73 18.37 10.44
N ARG A 15 32.99 19.46 10.66
CA ARG A 15 31.52 19.45 10.56
C ARG A 15 31.00 19.34 9.12
N ARG A 16 31.72 19.92 8.15
CA ARG A 16 31.40 19.82 6.72
C ARG A 16 31.69 18.43 6.17
N THR A 17 32.77 17.81 6.60
CA THR A 17 33.15 16.43 6.20
C THR A 17 32.14 15.41 6.72
N GLY A 18 31.68 15.51 7.97
CA GLY A 18 30.69 14.58 8.52
C GLY A 18 29.32 14.63 7.81
N VAL A 19 28.85 15.85 7.43
CA VAL A 19 27.62 16.02 6.66
C VAL A 19 27.76 15.47 5.23
N PHE A 20 28.93 15.65 4.62
CA PHE A 20 29.22 15.11 3.28
C PHE A 20 29.24 13.57 3.31
N VAL A 21 29.92 12.95 4.26
CA VAL A 21 29.99 11.49 4.45
C VAL A 21 28.59 10.93 4.68
N ALA A 22 27.78 11.52 5.55
CA ALA A 22 26.42 11.06 5.81
C ALA A 22 25.51 11.14 4.56
N LYS A 23 25.61 12.20 3.77
CA LYS A 23 24.88 12.33 2.51
C LYS A 23 25.31 11.29 1.47
N THR A 24 26.63 11.09 1.34
CA THR A 24 27.18 10.09 0.39
C THR A 24 26.78 8.67 0.81
N ALA A 25 26.88 8.34 2.10
CA ALA A 25 26.43 7.05 2.62
C ALA A 25 24.93 6.82 2.38
N GLY A 26 24.09 7.82 2.60
CA GLY A 26 22.67 7.75 2.29
C GLY A 26 22.38 7.53 0.80
N LEU A 27 23.11 8.22 -0.09
CA LEU A 27 23.00 8.03 -1.54
C LEU A 27 23.42 6.62 -1.97
N VAL A 28 24.53 6.12 -1.43
CA VAL A 28 25.04 4.77 -1.71
C VAL A 28 24.03 3.73 -1.22
N LEU A 29 23.48 3.89 -0.01
CA LEU A 29 22.46 3.00 0.53
C LEU A 29 21.21 2.96 -0.34
N VAL A 30 20.71 4.13 -0.76
CA VAL A 30 19.55 4.23 -1.65
C VAL A 30 19.85 3.60 -3.01
N ALA A 31 21.00 3.88 -3.60
CA ALA A 31 21.41 3.28 -4.87
C ALA A 31 21.51 1.75 -4.75
N TRP A 32 22.08 1.24 -3.66
CA TRP A 32 22.21 -0.20 -3.42
C TRP A 32 20.85 -0.87 -3.18
N LEU A 33 19.95 -0.26 -2.44
CA LEU A 33 18.64 -0.86 -2.15
C LEU A 33 17.65 -0.78 -3.32
N PHE A 34 17.68 0.28 -4.12
CA PHE A 34 16.65 0.52 -5.14
C PHE A 34 17.14 0.24 -6.56
N VAL A 35 18.41 0.50 -6.88
CA VAL A 35 18.94 0.38 -8.24
C VAL A 35 19.73 -0.91 -8.44
N TRP A 36 20.54 -1.28 -7.45
CA TRP A 36 21.38 -2.48 -7.55
C TRP A 36 20.60 -3.78 -7.80
N PRO A 37 19.45 -4.05 -7.14
CA PRO A 37 18.64 -5.22 -7.45
C PRO A 37 18.18 -5.25 -8.91
N LEU A 38 17.79 -4.09 -9.47
CA LEU A 38 17.40 -4.01 -10.89
C LEU A 38 18.59 -4.33 -11.82
N VAL A 39 19.78 -3.80 -11.53
CA VAL A 39 20.99 -4.13 -12.29
C VAL A 39 21.28 -5.63 -12.20
N MET A 40 21.16 -6.22 -11.01
CA MET A 40 21.36 -7.65 -10.82
C MET A 40 20.30 -8.51 -11.51
N LEU A 41 19.06 -8.06 -11.60
CA LEU A 41 18.02 -8.72 -12.38
C LEU A 41 18.36 -8.72 -13.88
N ILE A 42 18.82 -7.57 -14.40
CA ILE A 42 19.27 -7.48 -15.81
C ILE A 42 20.41 -8.46 -16.08
N LEU A 43 21.42 -8.47 -15.23
CA LEU A 43 22.54 -9.42 -15.35
C LEU A 43 22.08 -10.87 -15.18
N GLY A 44 21.07 -11.12 -14.33
CA GLY A 44 20.49 -12.42 -14.07
C GLY A 44 19.84 -13.06 -15.30
N ALA A 45 19.26 -12.26 -16.18
CA ALA A 45 18.69 -12.75 -17.44
C ALA A 45 19.74 -13.38 -18.38
N PHE A 46 21.01 -12.99 -18.21
CA PHE A 46 22.15 -13.48 -19.00
C PHE A 46 23.07 -14.43 -18.23
N ARG A 47 22.66 -14.88 -17.02
CA ARG A 47 23.45 -15.77 -16.17
C ARG A 47 22.69 -17.06 -15.86
N SER A 48 23.41 -18.15 -15.60
CA SER A 48 22.81 -19.47 -15.42
C SER A 48 21.92 -19.60 -14.17
N SER A 49 22.42 -19.22 -13.01
CA SER A 49 21.69 -19.31 -11.73
C SER A 49 22.37 -18.47 -10.65
N PRO A 50 21.61 -17.79 -9.75
CA PRO A 50 22.20 -17.07 -8.63
C PRO A 50 22.80 -18.01 -7.57
N LEU A 51 22.34 -19.26 -7.51
CA LEU A 51 22.82 -20.28 -6.56
C LEU A 51 24.08 -21.02 -7.05
N ALA A 52 24.43 -20.93 -8.34
CA ALA A 52 25.60 -21.59 -8.89
C ALA A 52 26.90 -21.06 -8.28
N LYS A 53 27.87 -21.97 -7.98
CA LYS A 53 29.22 -21.60 -7.53
C LYS A 53 29.97 -20.81 -8.60
N THR A 54 29.87 -21.24 -9.85
CA THR A 54 30.40 -20.57 -11.06
C THR A 54 29.25 -20.17 -11.96
N GLN A 55 29.12 -18.87 -12.18
CA GLN A 55 28.07 -18.34 -13.07
C GLN A 55 28.60 -18.28 -14.50
N THR A 56 27.89 -18.90 -15.43
CA THR A 56 28.20 -18.85 -16.84
C THR A 56 27.28 -17.86 -17.55
N TRP A 57 27.84 -17.11 -18.49
CA TRP A 57 27.06 -16.23 -19.35
C TRP A 57 26.31 -17.05 -20.40
N SER A 58 25.02 -16.80 -20.58
CA SER A 58 24.18 -17.54 -21.51
C SER A 58 22.97 -16.71 -21.92
N LEU A 59 22.60 -16.80 -23.20
CA LEU A 59 21.36 -16.25 -23.73
C LEU A 59 20.18 -17.22 -23.61
N LYS A 60 20.39 -18.43 -23.06
CA LYS A 60 19.34 -19.47 -22.99
C LYS A 60 18.06 -19.01 -22.29
N GLY A 61 18.17 -18.22 -21.23
CA GLY A 61 16.99 -17.68 -20.54
C GLY A 61 16.18 -16.75 -21.42
N VAL A 62 16.86 -15.87 -22.14
CA VAL A 62 16.21 -14.94 -23.08
C VAL A 62 15.58 -15.69 -24.23
N THR A 63 16.32 -16.58 -24.90
CA THR A 63 15.79 -17.37 -26.03
C THR A 63 14.61 -18.23 -25.61
N ARG A 64 14.64 -18.84 -24.42
CA ARG A 64 13.53 -19.63 -23.88
C ARG A 64 12.25 -18.81 -23.75
N VAL A 65 12.32 -17.61 -23.13
CA VAL A 65 11.15 -16.74 -22.95
C VAL A 65 10.54 -16.32 -24.29
N PHE A 66 11.39 -15.96 -25.29
CA PHE A 66 10.91 -15.52 -26.59
C PHE A 66 10.46 -16.66 -27.50
N GLN A 67 10.89 -17.90 -27.27
CA GLN A 67 10.45 -19.09 -27.98
C GLN A 67 9.23 -19.76 -27.35
N ASP A 68 8.94 -19.45 -26.08
CA ASP A 68 7.79 -20.00 -25.38
C ASP A 68 6.49 -19.30 -25.80
N GLY A 69 5.64 -20.00 -26.53
CA GLY A 69 4.32 -19.49 -26.95
C GLY A 69 3.42 -19.10 -25.78
N ALA A 70 3.58 -19.75 -24.62
CA ALA A 70 2.83 -19.41 -23.41
C ALA A 70 3.15 -18.02 -22.87
N THR A 71 4.38 -17.51 -23.09
CA THR A 71 4.77 -16.14 -22.76
C THR A 71 3.85 -15.11 -23.42
N TYR A 72 3.60 -15.22 -24.72
CA TYR A 72 2.75 -14.27 -25.44
C TYR A 72 1.27 -14.46 -25.11
N GLY A 73 0.85 -15.71 -24.95
CA GLY A 73 -0.52 -16.03 -24.55
C GLY A 73 -0.86 -15.42 -23.19
N THR A 74 -0.01 -15.65 -22.19
CA THR A 74 -0.23 -15.12 -20.82
C THR A 74 -0.07 -13.61 -20.73
N LEU A 75 0.79 -12.98 -21.55
CA LEU A 75 0.84 -11.51 -21.67
C LEU A 75 -0.47 -10.96 -22.23
N GLY A 76 -1.02 -11.56 -23.30
CA GLY A 76 -2.31 -11.16 -23.85
C GLY A 76 -3.45 -11.30 -22.84
N VAL A 77 -3.52 -12.44 -22.15
CA VAL A 77 -4.47 -12.71 -21.06
C VAL A 77 -4.33 -11.65 -19.96
N THR A 78 -3.10 -11.34 -19.53
CA THR A 78 -2.85 -10.34 -18.49
C THR A 78 -3.30 -8.95 -18.89
N PHE A 79 -3.06 -8.56 -20.14
CA PHE A 79 -3.48 -7.26 -20.65
C PHE A 79 -5.00 -7.11 -20.67
N VAL A 80 -5.72 -8.11 -21.18
CA VAL A 80 -7.19 -8.14 -21.18
C VAL A 80 -7.73 -8.16 -19.73
N TYR A 81 -7.16 -9.00 -18.89
CA TYR A 81 -7.50 -9.08 -17.47
C TYR A 81 -7.34 -7.73 -16.77
N ALA A 82 -6.19 -7.07 -16.90
CA ALA A 82 -5.93 -5.77 -16.31
C ALA A 82 -6.89 -4.68 -16.85
N LEU A 83 -7.23 -4.73 -18.15
CA LEU A 83 -8.18 -3.79 -18.75
C LEU A 83 -9.58 -3.96 -18.18
N VAL A 84 -10.08 -5.20 -18.11
CA VAL A 84 -11.42 -5.50 -17.59
C VAL A 84 -11.52 -5.17 -16.10
N ILE A 85 -10.51 -5.56 -15.30
CA ILE A 85 -10.44 -5.17 -13.88
C ILE A 85 -10.51 -3.65 -13.74
N THR A 86 -9.71 -2.92 -14.51
CA THR A 86 -9.67 -1.45 -14.43
C THR A 86 -11.03 -0.85 -14.72
N ALA A 87 -11.72 -1.34 -15.75
CA ALA A 87 -13.05 -0.86 -16.10
C ALA A 87 -14.06 -1.10 -14.97
N VAL A 88 -14.12 -2.33 -14.44
CA VAL A 88 -15.03 -2.71 -13.35
C VAL A 88 -14.68 -1.96 -12.05
N ALA A 89 -13.39 -1.91 -11.70
CA ALA A 89 -12.91 -1.21 -10.50
C ALA A 89 -13.21 0.29 -10.54
N MET A 90 -13.00 0.93 -11.70
CA MET A 90 -13.32 2.36 -11.86
C MET A 90 -14.82 2.61 -11.85
N ALA A 91 -15.65 1.75 -12.44
CA ALA A 91 -17.09 1.85 -12.34
C ALA A 91 -17.56 1.77 -10.87
N PHE A 92 -17.03 0.81 -10.10
CA PHE A 92 -17.27 0.65 -8.67
C PHE A 92 -16.80 1.89 -7.89
N ALA A 93 -15.59 2.37 -8.11
CA ALA A 93 -15.03 3.53 -7.44
C ALA A 93 -15.80 4.82 -7.71
N VAL A 94 -16.13 5.09 -8.98
CA VAL A 94 -16.90 6.29 -9.41
C VAL A 94 -18.32 6.24 -8.86
N PHE A 95 -18.97 5.07 -8.89
CA PHE A 95 -20.31 4.90 -8.32
C PHE A 95 -20.33 5.30 -6.84
N PHE A 96 -19.48 4.69 -6.01
CA PHE A 96 -19.46 4.97 -4.58
C PHE A 96 -18.91 6.36 -4.24
N ALA A 97 -17.97 6.91 -5.02
CA ALA A 97 -17.54 8.29 -4.86
C ALA A 97 -18.70 9.28 -5.14
N THR A 98 -19.50 9.03 -6.17
CA THR A 98 -20.68 9.80 -6.49
C THR A 98 -21.75 9.71 -5.40
N VAL A 99 -22.06 8.50 -4.92
CA VAL A 99 -23.02 8.30 -3.83
C VAL A 99 -22.56 9.04 -2.58
N ASN A 100 -21.30 8.90 -2.19
CA ASN A 100 -20.78 9.50 -0.96
C ASN A 100 -20.74 11.03 -1.00
N THR A 101 -20.50 11.63 -2.17
CA THR A 101 -20.31 13.09 -2.28
C THR A 101 -21.57 13.85 -2.73
N ARG A 102 -22.57 13.15 -3.30
CA ARG A 102 -23.76 13.79 -3.88
C ARG A 102 -25.07 13.46 -3.21
N LEU A 103 -25.23 12.25 -2.68
CA LEU A 103 -26.50 11.75 -2.24
C LEU A 103 -26.61 11.76 -0.71
N ASP A 104 -27.73 12.25 -0.20
CA ASP A 104 -28.09 12.13 1.21
C ASP A 104 -28.94 10.85 1.39
N VAL A 105 -28.24 9.72 1.52
CA VAL A 105 -28.85 8.40 1.69
C VAL A 105 -28.37 7.76 3.00
N PRO A 106 -29.17 6.88 3.61
CA PRO A 106 -28.73 6.10 4.77
C PRO A 106 -27.43 5.34 4.48
N LEU A 107 -26.64 5.11 5.53
CA LEU A 107 -25.38 4.35 5.47
C LEU A 107 -24.27 4.94 4.58
N ARG A 108 -24.46 6.08 3.89
CA ARG A 108 -23.40 6.68 3.06
C ARG A 108 -22.10 6.92 3.82
N ARG A 109 -22.18 7.19 5.13
CA ARG A 109 -21.01 7.40 5.98
C ARG A 109 -20.15 6.13 6.14
N LEU A 110 -20.71 4.96 5.87
CA LEU A 110 -20.01 3.67 5.91
C LEU A 110 -19.19 3.40 4.63
N ILE A 111 -19.44 4.12 3.54
CA ILE A 111 -18.75 3.90 2.25
C ILE A 111 -17.23 4.08 2.41
N THR A 112 -16.77 5.20 2.99
CA THR A 112 -15.32 5.44 3.16
C THR A 112 -14.67 4.43 4.10
N PRO A 113 -15.20 4.12 5.31
CA PRO A 113 -14.70 3.02 6.13
C PRO A 113 -14.64 1.67 5.41
N MET A 114 -15.70 1.30 4.67
CA MET A 114 -15.75 0.08 3.86
C MET A 114 -14.58 0.03 2.87
N MET A 115 -14.35 1.11 2.10
CA MET A 115 -13.26 1.17 1.12
C MET A 115 -11.88 1.12 1.78
N VAL A 116 -11.72 1.76 2.94
CA VAL A 116 -10.47 1.68 3.72
C VAL A 116 -10.22 0.24 4.18
N ILE A 117 -11.20 -0.40 4.80
CA ILE A 117 -11.08 -1.79 5.27
C ILE A 117 -10.72 -2.70 4.09
N LEU A 118 -11.46 -2.62 2.99
CA LEU A 118 -11.23 -3.47 1.81
C LEU A 118 -9.84 -3.24 1.18
N SER A 119 -9.33 -2.01 1.16
CA SER A 119 -7.99 -1.71 0.63
C SER A 119 -6.86 -2.20 1.55
N VAL A 120 -7.08 -2.22 2.86
CA VAL A 120 -6.08 -2.61 3.88
C VAL A 120 -6.07 -4.13 4.11
N LEU A 121 -7.18 -4.85 3.86
CA LEU A 121 -7.22 -6.30 3.99
C LEU A 121 -6.09 -6.95 3.17
N PRO A 122 -5.31 -7.90 3.74
CA PRO A 122 -4.29 -8.64 3.01
C PRO A 122 -4.87 -9.31 1.75
N THR A 123 -4.20 -9.15 0.61
CA THR A 123 -4.73 -9.65 -0.68
C THR A 123 -4.88 -11.15 -0.68
N MET A 124 -3.91 -11.86 -0.13
CA MET A 124 -3.95 -13.32 -0.02
C MET A 124 -5.14 -13.79 0.84
N LEU A 125 -5.34 -13.18 2.03
CA LEU A 125 -6.48 -13.47 2.89
C LEU A 125 -7.82 -13.25 2.16
N TYR A 126 -7.94 -12.13 1.47
CA TYR A 126 -9.15 -11.77 0.72
C TYR A 126 -9.45 -12.76 -0.39
N SER A 127 -8.43 -13.14 -1.15
CA SER A 127 -8.54 -14.13 -2.24
C SER A 127 -8.91 -15.52 -1.72
N LEU A 128 -8.33 -15.95 -0.60
CA LEU A 128 -8.68 -17.22 0.06
C LEU A 128 -10.13 -17.24 0.55
N GLY A 129 -10.61 -16.15 1.17
CA GLY A 129 -12.00 -16.05 1.59
C GLY A 129 -12.97 -16.24 0.43
N TRP A 130 -12.69 -15.62 -0.70
CA TRP A 130 -13.49 -15.78 -1.91
C TRP A 130 -13.34 -17.17 -2.55
N ALA A 131 -12.14 -17.74 -2.56
CA ALA A 131 -11.90 -19.09 -3.07
C ALA A 131 -12.66 -20.16 -2.28
N MET A 132 -12.73 -20.00 -0.96
CA MET A 132 -13.50 -20.90 -0.08
C MET A 132 -15.00 -20.63 -0.17
N LEU A 133 -15.42 -19.39 -0.38
CA LEU A 133 -16.82 -18.99 -0.50
C LEU A 133 -17.48 -19.59 -1.74
N GLY A 134 -16.79 -19.56 -2.88
CA GLY A 134 -17.23 -20.10 -4.17
C GLY A 134 -16.61 -21.45 -4.51
N ALA A 135 -16.39 -22.33 -3.54
CA ALA A 135 -15.78 -23.64 -3.75
C ALA A 135 -16.83 -24.73 -4.16
N GLY A 136 -17.80 -24.37 -4.97
CA GLY A 136 -18.87 -25.28 -5.39
C GLY A 136 -19.70 -25.77 -4.21
N ASP A 137 -20.15 -27.02 -4.22
CA ASP A 137 -21.05 -27.65 -3.22
C ASP A 137 -20.58 -27.47 -1.76
N SER A 138 -19.32 -27.23 -1.54
CA SER A 138 -18.73 -27.02 -0.20
C SER A 138 -18.77 -25.56 0.26
N GLY A 139 -19.01 -24.61 -0.65
CA GLY A 139 -19.00 -23.18 -0.38
C GLY A 139 -20.27 -22.69 0.31
N LEU A 140 -20.15 -21.58 1.03
CA LEU A 140 -21.28 -20.96 1.73
C LEU A 140 -22.31 -20.39 0.75
N VAL A 141 -21.85 -19.96 -0.43
CA VAL A 141 -22.71 -19.42 -1.50
C VAL A 141 -23.64 -20.51 -2.03
N ASP A 142 -23.12 -21.69 -2.32
CA ASP A 142 -23.92 -22.81 -2.79
C ASP A 142 -24.99 -23.21 -1.77
N LYS A 143 -24.60 -23.33 -0.49
CA LYS A 143 -25.53 -23.63 0.61
C LYS A 143 -26.62 -22.56 0.76
N LEU A 144 -26.27 -21.27 0.61
CA LEU A 144 -27.25 -20.18 0.68
C LEU A 144 -28.25 -20.25 -0.47
N PHE A 145 -27.78 -20.45 -1.71
CA PHE A 145 -28.67 -20.53 -2.87
C PHE A 145 -29.54 -21.79 -2.85
N THR A 146 -28.98 -22.91 -2.42
CA THR A 146 -29.74 -24.16 -2.23
C THR A 146 -30.81 -24.00 -1.14
N ALA A 147 -30.49 -23.34 -0.02
CA ALA A 147 -31.45 -23.10 1.06
C ALA A 147 -32.61 -22.17 0.65
N VAL A 148 -32.37 -21.26 -0.30
CA VAL A 148 -33.39 -20.35 -0.86
C VAL A 148 -34.15 -21.00 -2.04
N GLY A 149 -33.80 -22.25 -2.43
CA GLY A 149 -34.44 -22.97 -3.54
C GLY A 149 -33.98 -22.55 -4.94
N LEU A 150 -32.81 -21.95 -5.05
CA LEU A 150 -32.22 -21.45 -6.30
C LEU A 150 -30.83 -22.05 -6.59
N PRO A 151 -30.69 -23.42 -6.58
CA PRO A 151 -29.37 -24.06 -6.73
C PRO A 151 -28.66 -23.70 -8.06
N GLY A 152 -29.39 -23.50 -9.16
CA GLY A 152 -28.81 -23.12 -10.44
C GLY A 152 -28.12 -21.76 -10.47
N LEU A 153 -28.38 -20.88 -9.48
CA LEU A 153 -27.63 -19.65 -9.34
C LEU A 153 -26.26 -19.85 -8.71
N ALA A 154 -26.06 -20.92 -7.96
CA ALA A 154 -24.77 -21.23 -7.35
C ALA A 154 -23.67 -21.48 -8.38
N GLU A 155 -23.99 -22.13 -9.50
CA GLU A 155 -23.05 -22.39 -10.60
C GLU A 155 -22.49 -21.10 -11.21
N TRP A 156 -23.28 -20.01 -11.21
CA TRP A 156 -22.83 -18.70 -11.68
C TRP A 156 -21.85 -18.02 -10.74
N PHE A 157 -21.77 -18.47 -9.49
CA PHE A 157 -20.89 -17.94 -8.45
C PHE A 157 -19.65 -18.82 -8.21
N ASP A 158 -19.28 -19.68 -9.17
CA ASP A 158 -17.98 -20.33 -9.12
C ASP A 158 -16.87 -19.26 -9.22
N MET A 159 -16.20 -19.02 -8.09
CA MET A 159 -15.12 -18.03 -8.02
C MET A 159 -13.84 -18.51 -8.70
N ARG A 160 -13.73 -19.80 -9.02
CA ARG A 160 -12.67 -20.36 -9.85
C ARG A 160 -13.01 -20.23 -11.34
N SER A 161 -13.34 -19.04 -11.75
CA SER A 161 -13.75 -18.67 -13.12
C SER A 161 -13.18 -17.29 -13.49
N TRP A 162 -13.27 -16.95 -14.77
CA TRP A 162 -12.94 -15.59 -15.21
C TRP A 162 -13.75 -14.51 -14.49
N THR A 163 -15.03 -14.76 -14.29
CA THR A 163 -15.91 -13.82 -13.59
C THR A 163 -15.49 -13.62 -12.14
N GLY A 164 -15.24 -14.71 -11.41
CA GLY A 164 -14.79 -14.66 -10.03
C GLY A 164 -13.44 -13.96 -9.92
N LEU A 165 -12.48 -14.34 -10.75
CA LEU A 165 -11.14 -13.74 -10.77
C LEU A 165 -11.19 -12.23 -11.01
N VAL A 166 -11.99 -11.77 -11.99
CA VAL A 166 -12.17 -10.34 -12.30
C VAL A 166 -12.87 -9.60 -11.16
N LEU A 167 -14.00 -10.13 -10.65
CA LEU A 167 -14.78 -9.44 -9.62
C LEU A 167 -14.00 -9.28 -8.31
N VAL A 168 -13.36 -10.34 -7.84
CA VAL A 168 -12.58 -10.33 -6.60
C VAL A 168 -11.45 -9.30 -6.68
N THR A 169 -10.71 -9.31 -7.79
CA THR A 169 -9.62 -8.34 -7.99
C THR A 169 -10.16 -6.92 -8.18
N ALA A 170 -11.24 -6.76 -8.95
CA ALA A 170 -11.83 -5.45 -9.23
C ALA A 170 -12.43 -4.79 -7.99
N PHE A 171 -13.05 -5.52 -7.08
CA PHE A 171 -13.57 -4.94 -5.83
C PHE A 171 -12.45 -4.37 -4.96
N LYS A 172 -11.37 -5.13 -4.80
CA LYS A 172 -10.21 -4.67 -4.05
C LYS A 172 -9.51 -3.48 -4.73
N ALA A 173 -9.27 -3.57 -6.03
CA ALA A 173 -8.72 -2.49 -6.83
C ALA A 173 -9.63 -1.25 -6.83
N GLY A 174 -10.94 -1.46 -6.90
CA GLY A 174 -11.95 -0.39 -6.87
C GLY A 174 -11.99 0.37 -5.55
N ALA A 175 -11.76 -0.31 -4.42
CA ALA A 175 -11.63 0.35 -3.13
C ALA A 175 -10.42 1.30 -3.12
N LEU A 176 -9.28 0.86 -3.66
CA LEU A 176 -8.10 1.70 -3.83
C LEU A 176 -8.36 2.85 -4.82
N GLY A 177 -9.01 2.56 -5.95
CA GLY A 177 -9.44 3.57 -6.93
C GLY A 177 -10.33 4.65 -6.29
N TYR A 178 -11.31 4.26 -5.47
CA TYR A 178 -12.14 5.18 -4.71
C TYR A 178 -11.31 6.10 -3.82
N LEU A 179 -10.35 5.57 -3.06
CA LEU A 179 -9.50 6.37 -2.18
C LEU A 179 -8.66 7.39 -2.96
N ILE A 180 -8.24 7.04 -4.18
CA ILE A 180 -7.49 7.95 -5.06
C ILE A 180 -8.39 9.09 -5.58
N ILE A 181 -9.61 8.79 -6.03
CA ILE A 181 -10.46 9.79 -6.71
C ILE A 181 -11.35 10.60 -5.76
N ILE A 182 -11.62 10.13 -4.54
CA ILE A 182 -12.60 10.77 -3.62
C ILE A 182 -12.22 12.21 -3.28
N GLY A 183 -10.90 12.53 -3.21
CA GLY A 183 -10.42 13.90 -3.01
C GLY A 183 -10.85 14.84 -4.12
N ALA A 184 -10.73 14.44 -5.38
CA ALA A 184 -11.17 15.20 -6.54
C ALA A 184 -12.70 15.38 -6.56
N PHE A 185 -13.45 14.34 -6.21
CA PHE A 185 -14.91 14.40 -6.09
C PHE A 185 -15.39 15.39 -5.00
N ARG A 186 -14.64 15.51 -3.89
CA ARG A 186 -14.96 16.46 -2.80
C ARG A 186 -14.60 17.91 -3.15
N GLN A 187 -13.58 18.13 -3.98
CA GLN A 187 -13.09 19.49 -4.33
C GLN A 187 -13.84 20.14 -5.48
N ARG A 188 -14.78 19.44 -6.12
CA ARG A 188 -15.56 19.99 -7.25
C ARG A 188 -16.41 21.19 -6.85
N SER A 189 -16.61 22.12 -7.78
CA SER A 189 -17.45 23.28 -7.60
C SER A 189 -18.94 22.93 -7.79
N ALA A 190 -19.74 23.08 -6.73
CA ALA A 190 -21.21 22.98 -6.81
C ALA A 190 -21.82 24.02 -7.76
N ALA A 191 -21.18 25.18 -7.89
CA ALA A 191 -21.66 26.28 -8.72
C ALA A 191 -21.80 25.93 -10.22
N MET A 192 -20.88 25.06 -10.74
CA MET A 192 -20.97 24.64 -12.15
C MET A 192 -22.18 23.71 -12.41
N GLU A 193 -22.47 22.81 -11.46
CA GLU A 193 -23.65 21.96 -11.55
C GLU A 193 -24.96 22.79 -11.46
N GLU A 194 -24.99 23.76 -10.54
CA GLU A 194 -26.11 24.66 -10.37
C GLU A 194 -26.33 25.53 -11.63
N ALA A 195 -25.26 26.09 -12.20
CA ALA A 195 -25.35 26.87 -13.45
C ALA A 195 -25.87 26.02 -14.62
N ALA A 196 -25.42 24.79 -14.77
CA ALA A 196 -25.92 23.88 -15.79
C ALA A 196 -27.44 23.57 -15.61
N ARG A 197 -27.85 23.38 -14.36
CA ARG A 197 -29.27 23.11 -14.04
C ARG A 197 -30.15 24.33 -14.27
N VAL A 198 -29.69 25.53 -13.91
CA VAL A 198 -30.41 26.79 -14.23
C VAL A 198 -30.55 26.97 -15.75
N SER A 199 -29.54 26.50 -16.52
CA SER A 199 -29.60 26.49 -17.99
C SER A 199 -30.42 25.33 -18.57
N GLY A 200 -31.19 24.59 -17.76
CA GLY A 200 -32.09 23.51 -18.20
C GLY A 200 -31.45 22.13 -18.40
N ALA A 201 -30.20 21.93 -18.02
CA ALA A 201 -29.59 20.62 -18.14
C ALA A 201 -30.18 19.61 -17.13
N SER A 202 -30.54 18.42 -17.61
CA SER A 202 -30.91 17.32 -16.74
C SER A 202 -29.70 16.87 -15.86
N VAL A 203 -29.97 16.27 -14.70
CA VAL A 203 -28.93 15.78 -13.77
C VAL A 203 -27.96 14.83 -14.49
N ARG A 204 -28.47 13.97 -15.37
CA ARG A 204 -27.64 13.02 -16.14
C ARG A 204 -26.73 13.77 -17.12
N ARG A 205 -27.28 14.79 -17.82
CA ARG A 205 -26.49 15.61 -18.76
C ARG A 205 -25.42 16.44 -18.04
N ALA A 206 -25.73 17.02 -16.88
CA ALA A 206 -24.75 17.74 -16.06
C ALA A 206 -23.63 16.81 -15.56
N PHE A 207 -23.96 15.59 -15.13
CA PHE A 207 -22.97 14.61 -14.68
C PHE A 207 -22.02 14.17 -15.79
N PHE A 208 -22.55 13.62 -16.88
CA PHE A 208 -21.72 13.08 -17.96
C PHE A 208 -21.09 14.16 -18.85
N GLY A 209 -21.75 15.30 -19.03
CA GLY A 209 -21.29 16.36 -19.93
C GLY A 209 -20.38 17.41 -19.29
N ILE A 210 -20.43 17.58 -17.97
CA ILE A 210 -19.68 18.63 -17.29
C ILE A 210 -18.78 18.04 -16.22
N GLU A 211 -19.35 17.29 -15.29
CA GLU A 211 -18.61 16.86 -14.10
C GLU A 211 -17.59 15.77 -14.40
N LEU A 212 -18.00 14.72 -15.08
CA LEU A 212 -17.12 13.60 -15.43
C LEU A 212 -15.93 14.05 -16.31
N PRO A 213 -16.10 14.90 -17.33
CA PRO A 213 -14.99 15.49 -18.07
C PRO A 213 -14.05 16.35 -17.21
N MET A 214 -14.58 17.10 -16.24
CA MET A 214 -13.73 17.86 -15.31
C MET A 214 -12.89 16.98 -14.40
N LEU A 215 -13.39 15.81 -14.04
CA LEU A 215 -12.69 14.80 -13.24
C LEU A 215 -11.77 13.90 -14.09
N ALA A 216 -11.83 14.00 -15.44
CA ALA A 216 -11.11 13.13 -16.35
C ALA A 216 -9.59 13.01 -16.04
N PRO A 217 -8.85 14.08 -15.69
CA PRO A 217 -7.42 13.92 -15.35
C PRO A 217 -7.19 13.02 -14.13
N ALA A 218 -8.04 13.14 -13.09
CA ALA A 218 -7.95 12.30 -11.91
C ALA A 218 -8.38 10.86 -12.20
N LEU A 219 -9.43 10.69 -13.02
CA LEU A 219 -9.93 9.38 -13.42
C LEU A 219 -8.93 8.64 -14.31
N ILE A 220 -8.31 9.32 -15.27
CA ILE A 220 -7.27 8.73 -16.15
C ILE A 220 -6.06 8.31 -15.31
N ALA A 221 -5.58 9.17 -14.41
CA ALA A 221 -4.46 8.84 -13.53
C ALA A 221 -4.76 7.64 -12.63
N ALA A 222 -5.98 7.57 -12.07
CA ALA A 222 -6.43 6.43 -11.27
C ALA A 222 -6.57 5.16 -12.12
N SER A 223 -7.15 5.26 -13.33
CA SER A 223 -7.31 4.11 -14.25
C SER A 223 -5.95 3.53 -14.66
N LEU A 224 -4.98 4.39 -15.01
CA LEU A 224 -3.62 3.93 -15.33
C LEU A 224 -2.95 3.25 -14.12
N PHE A 225 -3.14 3.79 -12.93
CA PHE A 225 -2.63 3.17 -11.70
C PHE A 225 -3.25 1.79 -11.46
N LEU A 226 -4.58 1.66 -11.61
CA LEU A 226 -5.28 0.39 -11.44
C LEU A 226 -4.91 -0.62 -12.53
N PHE A 227 -4.68 -0.16 -13.75
CA PHE A 227 -4.22 -1.00 -14.86
C PHE A 227 -2.82 -1.58 -14.60
N ILE A 228 -1.89 -0.74 -14.10
CA ILE A 228 -0.57 -1.20 -13.65
C ILE A 228 -0.72 -2.26 -12.56
N LYS A 229 -1.58 -2.02 -11.55
CA LYS A 229 -1.85 -2.99 -10.47
C LYS A 229 -2.49 -4.28 -10.98
N GLY A 230 -3.29 -4.22 -12.03
CA GLY A 230 -3.84 -5.39 -12.71
C GLY A 230 -2.76 -6.25 -13.39
N ILE A 231 -1.77 -5.61 -14.04
CA ILE A 231 -0.63 -6.33 -14.66
C ILE A 231 0.28 -6.95 -13.58
N GLU A 232 0.46 -6.26 -12.45
CA GLU A 232 1.27 -6.74 -11.33
C GLU A 232 0.59 -7.84 -10.51
N ALA A 233 -0.71 -8.08 -10.67
CA ALA A 233 -1.49 -8.97 -9.82
C ALA A 233 -0.93 -10.40 -9.84
N PHE A 234 -0.64 -10.95 -8.67
CA PHE A 234 -0.17 -12.31 -8.47
C PHE A 234 -1.07 -13.10 -7.52
N ASP A 235 -1.34 -12.57 -6.32
CA ASP A 235 -2.01 -13.31 -5.23
C ASP A 235 -3.38 -13.87 -5.64
N THR A 236 -4.25 -13.03 -6.21
CA THR A 236 -5.60 -13.45 -6.63
C THR A 236 -5.56 -14.42 -7.81
N PRO A 237 -4.78 -14.17 -8.89
CA PRO A 237 -4.57 -15.15 -9.95
C PRO A 237 -3.98 -16.48 -9.48
N ALA A 238 -3.04 -16.48 -8.53
CA ALA A 238 -2.47 -17.70 -7.99
C ALA A 238 -3.51 -18.54 -7.23
N VAL A 239 -4.40 -17.88 -6.47
CA VAL A 239 -5.42 -18.55 -5.64
C VAL A 239 -6.66 -18.97 -6.42
N LEU A 240 -7.16 -18.14 -7.32
CA LEU A 240 -8.42 -18.36 -8.06
C LEU A 240 -8.18 -18.78 -9.50
N GLY A 241 -7.20 -18.17 -10.18
CA GLY A 241 -6.95 -18.38 -11.59
C GLY A 241 -6.24 -19.70 -11.88
N THR A 242 -5.13 -19.98 -11.21
CA THR A 242 -4.34 -21.20 -11.44
C THR A 242 -5.16 -22.49 -11.27
N PRO A 243 -5.99 -22.66 -10.21
CA PRO A 243 -6.85 -23.83 -10.09
C PRO A 243 -7.94 -23.92 -11.17
N ALA A 244 -8.29 -22.79 -11.81
CA ALA A 244 -9.24 -22.71 -12.91
C ALA A 244 -8.59 -22.88 -14.30
N GLY A 245 -7.29 -23.14 -14.37
CA GLY A 245 -6.54 -23.16 -15.63
C GLY A 245 -6.33 -21.79 -16.28
N ILE A 246 -6.60 -20.71 -15.54
CA ILE A 246 -6.42 -19.33 -16.00
C ILE A 246 -5.06 -18.83 -15.53
N GLN A 247 -4.12 -18.70 -16.44
CA GLN A 247 -2.79 -18.21 -16.16
C GLN A 247 -2.63 -16.77 -16.62
N VAL A 248 -2.15 -15.92 -15.73
CA VAL A 248 -1.65 -14.58 -16.05
C VAL A 248 -0.12 -14.60 -16.09
N TYR A 249 0.48 -13.56 -16.63
CA TYR A 249 1.92 -13.52 -16.81
C TYR A 249 2.73 -13.65 -15.51
N SER A 250 2.25 -13.09 -14.42
CA SER A 250 2.90 -13.22 -13.11
C SER A 250 2.90 -14.66 -12.58
N THR A 251 1.81 -15.41 -12.77
CA THR A 251 1.74 -16.84 -12.40
C THR A 251 2.59 -17.69 -13.36
N HIS A 252 2.65 -17.34 -14.64
CA HIS A 252 3.54 -18.00 -15.60
C HIS A 252 5.03 -17.78 -15.27
N LEU A 253 5.42 -16.57 -14.87
CA LEU A 253 6.78 -16.31 -14.37
C LEU A 253 7.13 -17.18 -13.14
N TYR A 254 6.17 -17.37 -12.26
CA TYR A 254 6.36 -18.21 -11.07
C TYR A 254 6.57 -19.68 -11.44
N GLU A 255 5.97 -20.15 -12.53
CA GLU A 255 6.18 -21.52 -13.01
C GLU A 255 7.62 -21.79 -13.48
N TYR A 256 8.33 -20.82 -14.06
CA TYR A 256 9.77 -20.98 -14.36
C TYR A 256 10.59 -21.27 -13.11
N LEU A 257 10.11 -20.82 -11.92
CA LEU A 257 10.81 -21.01 -10.65
C LEU A 257 10.37 -22.28 -9.89
N ARG A 258 9.14 -22.78 -10.16
CA ARG A 258 8.55 -23.92 -9.48
C ARG A 258 8.39 -25.16 -10.37
N GLY A 259 8.14 -24.97 -11.65
CA GLY A 259 7.86 -26.02 -12.62
C GLY A 259 9.15 -26.68 -13.11
N GLY A 260 9.39 -27.94 -12.74
CA GLY A 260 10.52 -28.72 -13.24
C GLY A 260 11.52 -29.13 -12.16
N LEU A 261 12.50 -29.95 -12.55
CA LEU A 261 13.52 -30.49 -11.64
C LEU A 261 14.47 -29.44 -11.05
N ARG A 262 14.61 -28.31 -11.72
CA ARG A 262 15.45 -27.17 -11.28
C ARG A 262 14.80 -25.85 -11.69
N PRO A 263 14.77 -24.84 -10.79
CA PRO A 263 14.30 -23.51 -11.12
C PRO A 263 15.10 -22.88 -12.26
N ASP A 264 14.41 -22.28 -13.24
CA ASP A 264 15.02 -21.54 -14.34
C ASP A 264 15.05 -20.03 -14.02
N TYR A 265 16.01 -19.65 -13.19
CA TYR A 265 16.18 -18.24 -12.79
C TYR A 265 16.51 -17.31 -13.96
N ALA A 266 17.17 -17.82 -15.00
CA ALA A 266 17.51 -17.03 -16.17
C ALA A 266 16.27 -16.67 -16.99
N ALA A 267 15.39 -17.64 -17.27
CA ALA A 267 14.13 -17.41 -17.96
C ALA A 267 13.20 -16.52 -17.13
N ALA A 268 13.07 -16.79 -15.82
CA ALA A 268 12.28 -15.94 -14.94
C ALA A 268 12.79 -14.47 -14.92
N SER A 269 14.12 -14.27 -14.92
CA SER A 269 14.70 -12.92 -14.98
C SER A 269 14.47 -12.24 -16.33
N ALA A 270 14.65 -12.96 -17.45
CA ALA A 270 14.38 -12.42 -18.78
C ALA A 270 12.92 -12.03 -18.97
N GLY A 271 11.99 -12.89 -18.54
CA GLY A 271 10.55 -12.59 -18.53
C GLY A 271 10.19 -11.43 -17.59
N SER A 272 10.87 -11.34 -16.45
CA SER A 272 10.71 -10.22 -15.52
C SER A 272 11.12 -8.88 -16.15
N LEU A 273 12.18 -8.85 -16.94
CA LEU A 273 12.61 -7.65 -17.66
C LEU A 273 11.57 -7.22 -18.70
N LEU A 274 10.92 -8.16 -19.37
CA LEU A 274 9.87 -7.84 -20.34
C LEU A 274 8.69 -7.11 -19.68
N VAL A 275 8.19 -7.63 -18.56
CA VAL A 275 7.10 -6.94 -17.84
C VAL A 275 7.56 -5.64 -17.20
N ALA A 276 8.78 -5.58 -16.66
CA ALA A 276 9.34 -4.35 -16.11
C ALA A 276 9.47 -3.24 -17.16
N LEU A 277 9.81 -3.57 -18.40
CA LEU A 277 9.83 -2.63 -19.52
C LEU A 277 8.42 -2.09 -19.82
N ILE A 278 7.43 -2.98 -19.93
CA ILE A 278 6.03 -2.60 -20.16
C ILE A 278 5.54 -1.66 -19.05
N LEU A 279 5.76 -2.03 -17.81
CA LEU A 279 5.36 -1.23 -16.65
C LEU A 279 6.12 0.10 -16.57
N GLY A 280 7.41 0.13 -16.90
CA GLY A 280 8.21 1.35 -17.00
C GLY A 280 7.61 2.36 -17.99
N VAL A 281 7.16 1.90 -19.15
CA VAL A 281 6.45 2.73 -20.14
C VAL A 281 5.13 3.25 -19.55
N LEU A 282 4.32 2.37 -18.94
CA LEU A 282 3.02 2.75 -18.35
C LEU A 282 3.18 3.75 -17.20
N VAL A 283 4.14 3.57 -16.31
CA VAL A 283 4.45 4.51 -15.23
C VAL A 283 4.87 5.87 -15.79
N THR A 284 5.67 5.88 -16.86
CA THR A 284 6.08 7.12 -17.53
C THR A 284 4.87 7.85 -18.15
N LEU A 285 3.94 7.10 -18.75
CA LEU A 285 2.68 7.64 -19.26
C LEU A 285 1.80 8.18 -18.14
N GLN A 286 1.71 7.47 -17.02
CA GLN A 286 0.99 7.91 -15.83
C GLN A 286 1.55 9.23 -15.28
N TRP A 287 2.88 9.37 -15.21
CA TRP A 287 3.52 10.62 -14.78
C TRP A 287 3.18 11.80 -15.72
N LYS A 288 3.25 11.58 -17.02
CA LYS A 288 2.88 12.61 -18.00
C LYS A 288 1.40 13.00 -17.89
N ALA A 289 0.51 12.04 -17.73
CA ALA A 289 -0.94 12.29 -17.55
C ALA A 289 -1.23 13.05 -16.24
N GLY A 290 -0.54 12.72 -15.15
CA GLY A 290 -0.69 13.41 -13.86
C GLY A 290 -0.05 14.80 -13.82
N SER A 291 1.06 15.03 -14.54
CA SER A 291 1.77 16.31 -14.56
C SER A 291 1.15 17.34 -15.51
N GLY A 292 0.35 16.91 -16.49
CA GLY A 292 -0.41 17.78 -17.41
C GLY A 292 -1.62 18.47 -16.76
N GLY A 293 -2.05 18.01 -15.60
CA GLY A 293 -3.03 18.70 -14.77
C GLY A 293 -2.41 19.99 -14.21
N ARG A 294 -2.49 21.10 -14.97
CA ARG A 294 -2.34 22.43 -14.39
C ARG A 294 -3.17 22.41 -13.11
N SER A 295 -2.53 22.69 -11.98
CA SER A 295 -3.20 22.97 -10.71
C SER A 295 -4.33 23.97 -11.00
N PHE A 296 -5.53 23.49 -11.21
CA PHE A 296 -6.73 24.32 -11.11
C PHE A 296 -6.96 24.58 -9.61
N VAL A 297 -5.94 25.17 -8.98
CA VAL A 297 -6.16 25.92 -7.76
C VAL A 297 -6.92 27.15 -8.22
N THR A 298 -8.24 27.06 -8.23
CA THR A 298 -9.08 28.24 -8.24
C THR A 298 -8.79 28.95 -6.92
N VAL A 299 -7.85 29.88 -6.98
CA VAL A 299 -7.63 30.87 -5.94
C VAL A 299 -8.96 31.61 -5.80
N GLY A 300 -9.70 31.32 -4.71
CA GLY A 300 -10.89 32.08 -4.38
C GLY A 300 -12.20 31.32 -4.16
N ALA A 301 -12.32 30.05 -4.48
CA ALA A 301 -13.50 29.29 -4.06
C ALA A 301 -13.28 28.69 -2.66
N ARG A 302 -13.60 29.44 -1.61
CA ARG A 302 -14.07 28.83 -0.36
C ARG A 302 -15.24 27.94 -0.77
N GLY A 303 -14.99 26.63 -0.89
CA GLY A 303 -15.94 25.68 -1.41
C GLY A 303 -17.23 25.77 -0.64
N SER A 304 -18.28 26.26 -1.29
CA SER A 304 -19.62 26.05 -0.78
C SER A 304 -19.79 24.55 -0.67
N VAL A 305 -19.99 24.05 0.55
CA VAL A 305 -20.26 22.64 0.78
C VAL A 305 -21.47 22.29 -0.06
N ALA A 306 -21.27 21.53 -1.14
CA ALA A 306 -22.33 21.16 -2.05
C ALA A 306 -23.45 20.49 -1.23
N ARG A 307 -24.66 21.04 -1.28
CA ARG A 307 -25.82 20.47 -0.60
C ARG A 307 -26.06 19.07 -1.18
N LEU A 308 -26.08 18.08 -0.29
CA LEU A 308 -26.40 16.71 -0.68
C LEU A 308 -27.83 16.65 -1.17
N ARG A 309 -28.01 15.96 -2.28
CA ARG A 309 -29.33 15.78 -2.86
C ARG A 309 -30.02 14.59 -2.17
N ARG A 310 -31.29 14.79 -1.79
CA ARG A 310 -32.17 13.71 -1.35
C ARG A 310 -32.87 13.10 -2.56
N PRO A 311 -32.55 11.86 -2.95
CA PRO A 311 -33.23 11.16 -4.02
C PRO A 311 -34.66 10.78 -3.57
N GLY A 312 -35.55 10.47 -4.52
CA GLY A 312 -36.87 9.93 -4.20
C GLY A 312 -36.77 8.61 -3.42
N ARG A 313 -37.82 8.21 -2.72
CA ARG A 313 -37.85 7.02 -1.84
C ARG A 313 -37.32 5.76 -2.53
N ALA A 314 -37.81 5.44 -3.74
CA ALA A 314 -37.36 4.26 -4.49
C ALA A 314 -35.81 4.28 -4.76
N ALA A 315 -35.28 5.41 -5.23
CA ALA A 315 -33.86 5.56 -5.48
C ALA A 315 -33.03 5.49 -4.18
N THR A 316 -33.55 6.06 -3.08
CA THR A 316 -32.92 5.96 -1.75
C THR A 316 -32.82 4.49 -1.31
N THR A 317 -33.92 3.71 -1.43
CA THR A 317 -33.93 2.29 -1.07
C THR A 317 -32.96 1.50 -1.92
N VAL A 318 -32.96 1.68 -3.25
CA VAL A 318 -32.03 0.98 -4.16
C VAL A 318 -30.59 1.30 -3.84
N VAL A 319 -30.23 2.58 -3.66
CA VAL A 319 -28.83 2.97 -3.37
C VAL A 319 -28.41 2.44 -1.99
N THR A 320 -29.28 2.49 -0.98
CA THR A 320 -28.98 1.92 0.35
C THR A 320 -28.81 0.41 0.27
N ALA A 321 -29.66 -0.29 -0.48
CA ALA A 321 -29.52 -1.73 -0.71
C ALA A 321 -28.18 -2.07 -1.40
N LEU A 322 -27.75 -1.27 -2.39
CA LEU A 322 -26.46 -1.45 -3.04
C LEU A 322 -25.28 -1.22 -2.09
N ILE A 323 -25.38 -0.26 -1.16
CA ILE A 323 -24.35 -0.07 -0.12
C ILE A 323 -24.28 -1.31 0.78
N VAL A 324 -25.44 -1.81 1.26
CA VAL A 324 -25.50 -3.01 2.10
C VAL A 324 -24.96 -4.21 1.34
N LEU A 325 -25.41 -4.43 0.11
CA LEU A 325 -24.93 -5.52 -0.75
C LEU A 325 -23.41 -5.46 -0.94
N ALA A 326 -22.86 -4.28 -1.19
CA ALA A 326 -21.40 -4.11 -1.33
C ALA A 326 -20.66 -4.47 -0.04
N ILE A 327 -21.13 -4.00 1.13
CA ILE A 327 -20.52 -4.33 2.42
C ILE A 327 -20.59 -5.84 2.67
N VAL A 328 -21.76 -6.44 2.47
CA VAL A 328 -21.97 -7.87 2.68
C VAL A 328 -21.13 -8.69 1.71
N ALA A 329 -21.21 -8.42 0.42
CA ALA A 329 -20.48 -9.17 -0.60
C ALA A 329 -18.97 -9.03 -0.46
N THR A 330 -18.45 -7.80 -0.28
CA THR A 330 -16.99 -7.58 -0.35
C THR A 330 -16.25 -7.78 0.96
N ILE A 331 -16.92 -7.74 2.11
CA ILE A 331 -16.27 -7.85 3.43
C ILE A 331 -16.89 -8.98 4.25
N VAL A 332 -18.22 -8.94 4.47
CA VAL A 332 -18.86 -9.85 5.43
C VAL A 332 -18.74 -11.30 4.96
N LEU A 333 -19.13 -11.60 3.74
CA LEU A 333 -19.12 -12.97 3.22
C LEU A 333 -17.72 -13.61 3.19
N PRO A 334 -16.68 -12.98 2.60
CA PRO A 334 -15.34 -13.57 2.59
C PRO A 334 -14.76 -13.76 4.00
N VAL A 335 -14.99 -12.80 4.91
CA VAL A 335 -14.49 -12.90 6.28
C VAL A 335 -15.23 -13.97 7.08
N THR A 336 -16.57 -14.05 6.97
CA THR A 336 -17.35 -15.09 7.64
C THR A 336 -17.00 -16.47 7.13
N GLN A 337 -16.69 -16.62 5.84
CA GLN A 337 -16.24 -17.89 5.27
C GLN A 337 -14.90 -18.33 5.85
N ILE A 338 -13.95 -17.43 6.00
CA ILE A 338 -12.66 -17.72 6.65
C ILE A 338 -12.87 -18.14 8.09
N VAL A 339 -13.72 -17.42 8.84
CA VAL A 339 -14.05 -17.78 10.23
C VAL A 339 -14.69 -19.17 10.26
N ALA A 340 -15.68 -19.43 9.40
CA ALA A 340 -16.33 -20.74 9.33
C ALA A 340 -15.33 -21.85 9.00
N ALA A 341 -14.48 -21.67 7.99
CA ALA A 341 -13.47 -22.65 7.61
C ALA A 341 -12.45 -22.94 8.71
N ALA A 342 -12.10 -21.95 9.52
CA ALA A 342 -11.16 -22.11 10.63
C ALA A 342 -11.72 -22.96 11.77
N PHE A 343 -13.04 -22.98 11.95
CA PHE A 343 -13.72 -23.69 13.02
C PHE A 343 -14.46 -24.97 12.56
N THR A 344 -14.31 -25.38 11.31
CA THR A 344 -14.89 -26.62 10.78
C THR A 344 -13.79 -27.60 10.34
N PRO A 345 -13.98 -28.93 10.51
CA PRO A 345 -12.98 -29.95 10.15
C PRO A 345 -12.56 -29.88 8.67
N TYR A 346 -13.51 -29.62 7.80
CA TYR A 346 -13.33 -29.41 6.36
C TYR A 346 -14.38 -28.43 5.85
N LEU A 347 -14.12 -27.87 4.68
CA LEU A 347 -15.02 -26.89 4.07
C LEU A 347 -16.40 -27.53 3.84
N GLY A 348 -17.44 -26.88 4.34
CA GLY A 348 -18.81 -27.39 4.23
C GLY A 348 -19.31 -28.24 5.39
N ALA A 349 -18.44 -28.66 6.33
CA ALA A 349 -18.87 -29.36 7.54
C ALA A 349 -19.73 -28.48 8.45
N SER A 350 -20.62 -29.10 9.23
CA SER A 350 -21.44 -28.43 10.25
C SER A 350 -20.87 -28.56 11.68
N ASN A 351 -19.89 -29.43 11.87
CA ASN A 351 -19.32 -29.73 13.18
C ASN A 351 -18.26 -28.68 13.54
N PHE A 352 -18.25 -28.24 14.79
CA PHE A 352 -17.25 -27.34 15.32
C PHE A 352 -15.97 -28.07 15.70
N THR A 353 -14.80 -27.48 15.39
CA THR A 353 -13.49 -28.01 15.79
C THR A 353 -12.52 -26.89 16.12
N LEU A 354 -11.58 -27.18 17.03
CA LEU A 354 -10.40 -26.35 17.32
C LEU A 354 -9.11 -27.04 16.85
N ALA A 355 -9.20 -28.17 16.15
CA ALA A 355 -8.04 -28.96 15.73
C ALA A 355 -7.03 -28.16 14.90
N HIS A 356 -7.50 -27.28 14.01
CA HIS A 356 -6.63 -26.44 13.19
C HIS A 356 -5.77 -25.47 14.04
N PHE A 357 -6.37 -24.91 15.09
CA PHE A 357 -5.64 -24.04 16.01
C PHE A 357 -4.64 -24.84 16.85
N GLN A 358 -5.06 -26.01 17.37
CA GLN A 358 -4.16 -26.89 18.12
C GLN A 358 -2.95 -27.29 17.26
N GLU A 359 -3.18 -27.64 15.99
CA GLU A 359 -2.12 -27.98 15.06
C GLU A 359 -1.15 -26.80 14.82
N ILE A 360 -1.68 -25.57 14.61
CA ILE A 360 -0.85 -24.37 14.40
C ILE A 360 0.03 -24.11 15.62
N PHE A 361 -0.54 -24.17 16.84
CA PHE A 361 0.21 -23.87 18.06
C PHE A 361 1.12 -25.00 18.52
N SER A 362 0.86 -26.26 18.12
CA SER A 362 1.73 -27.39 18.40
C SER A 362 2.85 -27.58 17.36
N SER A 363 2.68 -27.05 16.15
CA SER A 363 3.66 -27.15 15.08
C SER A 363 4.69 -26.03 15.18
N SER A 364 5.98 -26.39 15.07
CA SER A 364 7.06 -25.40 14.97
C SER A 364 6.90 -24.46 13.76
N ALA A 365 6.38 -25.00 12.64
CA ALA A 365 6.16 -24.25 11.42
C ALA A 365 5.07 -23.17 11.57
N GLY A 366 3.95 -23.49 12.22
CA GLY A 366 2.85 -22.53 12.47
C GLY A 366 3.30 -21.38 13.36
N TRP A 367 3.98 -21.71 14.47
CA TRP A 367 4.51 -20.70 15.38
C TRP A 367 5.60 -19.84 14.75
N SER A 368 6.53 -20.46 14.00
CA SER A 368 7.59 -19.76 13.28
C SER A 368 7.00 -18.79 12.24
N ALA A 369 5.96 -19.20 11.50
CA ALA A 369 5.31 -18.33 10.52
C ALA A 369 4.68 -17.08 11.16
N ILE A 370 4.01 -17.25 12.31
CA ILE A 370 3.44 -16.14 13.08
C ILE A 370 4.56 -15.19 13.54
N TRP A 371 5.60 -15.73 14.15
CA TRP A 371 6.70 -14.96 14.70
C TRP A 371 7.50 -14.23 13.62
N ASN A 372 7.83 -14.91 12.53
CA ASN A 372 8.51 -14.33 11.38
C ASN A 372 7.70 -13.20 10.76
N THR A 373 6.38 -13.40 10.58
CA THR A 373 5.52 -12.34 10.05
C THR A 373 5.49 -11.12 10.95
N MET A 374 5.41 -11.30 12.27
CA MET A 374 5.48 -10.19 13.22
C MET A 374 6.81 -9.44 13.13
N GLN A 375 7.93 -10.16 13.14
CA GLN A 375 9.26 -9.54 13.04
C GLN A 375 9.43 -8.77 11.72
N VAL A 376 9.09 -9.40 10.59
CA VAL A 376 9.22 -8.77 9.26
C VAL A 376 8.31 -7.57 9.14
N SER A 377 7.08 -7.64 9.65
CA SER A 377 6.13 -6.52 9.63
C SER A 377 6.62 -5.35 10.47
N ILE A 378 7.13 -5.61 11.68
CA ILE A 378 7.64 -4.57 12.58
C ILE A 378 8.91 -3.94 12.01
N PHE A 379 9.95 -4.74 11.74
CA PHE A 379 11.25 -4.23 11.30
C PHE A 379 11.21 -3.73 9.86
N GLY A 380 10.48 -4.43 8.96
CA GLY A 380 10.26 -3.99 7.59
C GLY A 380 9.48 -2.68 7.53
N GLY A 381 8.45 -2.54 8.37
CA GLY A 381 7.69 -1.30 8.51
C GLY A 381 8.55 -0.13 9.01
N ILE A 382 9.39 -0.34 10.05
CA ILE A 382 10.33 0.67 10.55
C ILE A 382 11.33 1.07 9.45
N ALA A 383 11.92 0.11 8.77
CA ALA A 383 12.88 0.35 7.70
C ALA A 383 12.24 1.10 6.52
N ALA A 384 11.03 0.70 6.11
CA ALA A 384 10.28 1.37 5.03
C ALA A 384 9.96 2.82 5.38
N VAL A 385 9.50 3.11 6.61
CA VAL A 385 9.20 4.47 7.07
C VAL A 385 10.49 5.30 7.17
N ALA A 386 11.59 4.75 7.66
CA ALA A 386 12.87 5.46 7.73
C ALA A 386 13.38 5.82 6.32
N LEU A 387 13.30 4.90 5.36
CA LEU A 387 13.62 5.15 3.95
C LEU A 387 12.67 6.20 3.35
N ALA A 388 11.37 6.08 3.59
CA ALA A 388 10.36 7.02 3.09
C ALA A 388 10.55 8.44 3.64
N VAL A 389 10.89 8.59 4.92
CA VAL A 389 11.25 9.89 5.52
C VAL A 389 12.47 10.47 4.81
N THR A 390 13.49 9.65 4.54
CA THR A 390 14.70 10.09 3.83
C THR A 390 14.37 10.59 2.41
N VAL A 391 13.51 9.86 1.69
CA VAL A 391 13.05 10.23 0.35
C VAL A 391 12.22 11.52 0.39
N ALA A 392 11.17 11.57 1.20
CA ALA A 392 10.25 12.69 1.29
C ALA A 392 10.96 13.98 1.78
N TYR A 393 11.82 13.85 2.79
CA TYR A 393 12.59 14.97 3.32
C TYR A 393 13.59 15.51 2.29
N SER A 394 14.33 14.63 1.60
CA SER A 394 15.27 15.02 0.56
C SER A 394 14.60 15.82 -0.55
N PHE A 395 13.41 15.41 -0.98
CA PHE A 395 12.64 16.08 -2.01
C PHE A 395 12.06 17.42 -1.55
N SER A 396 11.49 17.48 -0.33
CA SER A 396 10.82 18.69 0.18
C SER A 396 11.82 19.82 0.52
N ARG A 397 13.05 19.46 0.91
CA ARG A 397 14.06 20.42 1.40
C ARG A 397 15.16 20.78 0.40
N SER A 398 15.38 19.94 -0.64
CA SER A 398 16.46 20.13 -1.62
C SER A 398 16.00 19.83 -3.04
N ARG A 399 16.41 20.66 -3.99
CA ARG A 399 16.21 20.43 -5.43
C ARG A 399 17.51 19.99 -6.14
N SER A 400 18.46 19.43 -5.40
CA SER A 400 19.72 18.95 -5.95
C SER A 400 19.54 17.76 -6.89
N GLY A 401 20.53 17.48 -7.75
CA GLY A 401 20.55 16.29 -8.59
C GLY A 401 20.44 15.00 -7.79
N ALA A 402 21.12 14.94 -6.63
CA ALA A 402 21.04 13.82 -5.68
C ALA A 402 19.63 13.60 -5.15
N SER A 403 18.91 14.66 -4.78
CA SER A 403 17.53 14.58 -4.31
C SER A 403 16.57 14.05 -5.40
N ARG A 404 16.77 14.51 -6.64
CA ARG A 404 15.99 14.00 -7.79
C ARG A 404 16.29 12.53 -8.07
N PHE A 405 17.56 12.11 -7.96
CA PHE A 405 17.94 10.70 -8.09
C PHE A 405 17.29 9.81 -7.01
N ILE A 406 17.37 10.22 -5.74
CA ILE A 406 16.73 9.49 -4.62
C ILE A 406 15.23 9.32 -4.87
N GLN A 407 14.57 10.40 -5.28
CA GLN A 407 13.14 10.34 -5.59
C GLN A 407 12.86 9.40 -6.77
N ALA A 408 13.56 9.52 -7.88
CA ALA A 408 13.37 8.66 -9.04
C ALA A 408 13.64 7.19 -8.69
N ALA A 409 14.73 6.90 -7.97
CA ALA A 409 15.08 5.55 -7.53
C ALA A 409 14.01 4.94 -6.61
N SER A 410 13.43 5.72 -5.71
CA SER A 410 12.38 5.23 -4.79
C SER A 410 11.06 4.82 -5.49
N TRP A 411 10.86 5.26 -6.73
CA TRP A 411 9.70 4.85 -7.54
C TRP A 411 9.93 3.56 -8.33
N VAL A 412 11.17 3.08 -8.44
CA VAL A 412 11.49 1.83 -9.15
C VAL A 412 10.69 0.64 -8.60
N PRO A 413 10.60 0.41 -7.27
CA PRO A 413 9.81 -0.70 -6.74
C PRO A 413 8.30 -0.57 -7.01
N ALA A 414 7.78 0.65 -7.17
CA ALA A 414 6.37 0.87 -7.45
C ALA A 414 5.94 0.42 -8.85
N GLY A 415 6.88 0.29 -9.78
CA GLY A 415 6.65 -0.19 -11.13
C GLY A 415 7.14 -1.63 -11.37
N MET A 416 7.37 -2.40 -10.30
CA MET A 416 7.83 -3.79 -10.41
C MET A 416 6.87 -4.73 -9.69
N PRO A 417 6.34 -5.79 -10.34
CA PRO A 417 5.63 -6.84 -9.64
C PRO A 417 6.47 -7.40 -8.48
N GLY A 418 5.83 -7.81 -7.38
CA GLY A 418 6.56 -8.30 -6.22
C GLY A 418 7.43 -9.52 -6.52
N LEU A 419 7.00 -10.43 -7.39
CA LEU A 419 7.83 -11.53 -7.89
C LEU A 419 9.10 -11.04 -8.59
N VAL A 420 8.97 -10.02 -9.45
CA VAL A 420 10.12 -9.43 -10.18
C VAL A 420 11.09 -8.79 -9.20
N LEU A 421 10.56 -8.05 -8.22
CA LEU A 421 11.35 -7.43 -7.18
C LEU A 421 12.03 -8.49 -6.29
N GLY A 422 11.30 -9.54 -5.91
CA GLY A 422 11.85 -10.68 -5.15
C GLY A 422 13.01 -11.34 -5.87
N LEU A 423 12.87 -11.59 -7.17
CA LEU A 423 13.94 -12.16 -8.00
C LEU A 423 15.14 -11.21 -8.12
N ALA A 424 14.90 -9.91 -8.24
CA ALA A 424 15.94 -8.89 -8.25
C ALA A 424 16.75 -8.86 -6.95
N PHE A 425 16.06 -8.96 -5.81
CA PHE A 425 16.71 -9.07 -4.50
C PHE A 425 17.47 -10.40 -4.35
N LEU A 426 16.89 -11.51 -4.80
CA LEU A 426 17.56 -12.82 -4.77
C LEU A 426 18.91 -12.77 -5.51
N TRP A 427 18.92 -12.26 -6.74
CA TRP A 427 20.15 -12.05 -7.50
C TRP A 427 21.11 -11.10 -6.77
N SER A 428 20.62 -9.98 -6.25
CA SER A 428 21.42 -8.98 -5.55
C SER A 428 22.14 -9.58 -4.35
N PHE A 429 21.43 -10.29 -3.45
CA PHE A 429 22.03 -10.85 -2.25
C PHE A 429 22.96 -12.03 -2.55
N LEU A 430 22.60 -12.92 -3.47
CA LEU A 430 23.41 -14.11 -3.74
C LEU A 430 24.68 -13.82 -4.53
N THR A 431 24.73 -12.72 -5.30
CA THR A 431 25.90 -12.41 -6.13
C THR A 431 26.79 -11.29 -5.58
N THR A 432 26.27 -10.48 -4.66
CA THR A 432 27.07 -9.44 -4.01
C THR A 432 27.95 -10.03 -2.90
N PRO A 433 29.24 -9.65 -2.81
CA PRO A 433 30.12 -10.09 -1.72
C PRO A 433 29.50 -9.80 -0.34
N GLY A 434 29.49 -10.78 0.54
CA GLY A 434 28.84 -10.69 1.86
C GLY A 434 27.31 -10.81 1.86
N GLY A 435 26.65 -10.71 0.71
CA GLY A 435 25.19 -10.81 0.61
C GLY A 435 24.67 -12.23 0.90
N ARG A 436 25.44 -13.26 0.56
CA ARG A 436 25.08 -14.67 0.82
C ARG A 436 24.86 -14.99 2.30
N THR A 437 25.47 -14.25 3.22
CA THR A 437 25.26 -14.43 4.66
C THR A 437 23.86 -14.06 5.11
N PHE A 438 23.15 -13.22 4.32
CA PHE A 438 21.76 -12.85 4.58
C PHE A 438 20.75 -13.78 3.93
N TYR A 439 21.20 -14.66 3.01
CA TYR A 439 20.29 -15.60 2.34
C TYR A 439 19.69 -16.58 3.35
N GLY A 440 18.37 -16.76 3.28
CA GLY A 440 17.63 -17.61 4.21
C GLY A 440 17.40 -16.99 5.59
N THR A 441 17.84 -15.75 5.82
CA THR A 441 17.57 -15.02 7.06
C THR A 441 16.37 -14.09 6.93
N ILE A 442 15.79 -13.73 8.07
CA ILE A 442 14.67 -12.77 8.15
C ILE A 442 15.04 -11.38 7.59
N TRP A 443 16.32 -11.00 7.67
CA TRP A 443 16.79 -9.69 7.23
C TRP A 443 16.72 -9.48 5.72
N MET A 444 16.81 -10.57 4.95
CA MET A 444 16.60 -10.51 3.51
C MET A 444 15.14 -10.17 3.19
N LEU A 445 14.19 -10.76 3.90
CA LEU A 445 12.75 -10.43 3.80
C LEU A 445 12.48 -8.99 4.24
N VAL A 446 13.06 -8.57 5.37
CA VAL A 446 12.95 -7.20 5.88
C VAL A 446 13.44 -6.19 4.84
N ALA A 447 14.59 -6.41 4.22
CA ALA A 447 15.14 -5.50 3.20
C ALA A 447 14.24 -5.43 1.96
N GLY A 448 13.84 -6.58 1.40
CA GLY A 448 12.99 -6.64 0.19
C GLY A 448 11.62 -6.02 0.41
N LEU A 449 10.94 -6.39 1.50
CA LEU A 449 9.59 -5.89 1.81
C LEU A 449 9.58 -4.42 2.25
N ALA A 450 10.65 -3.98 2.95
CA ALA A 450 10.81 -2.56 3.25
C ALA A 450 10.88 -1.73 1.98
N VAL A 451 11.74 -2.12 1.02
CA VAL A 451 11.91 -1.41 -0.25
C VAL A 451 10.61 -1.44 -1.07
N ALA A 452 9.92 -2.59 -1.15
CA ALA A 452 8.63 -2.72 -1.82
C ALA A 452 7.57 -1.76 -1.25
N SER A 453 7.64 -1.48 0.06
CA SER A 453 6.66 -0.66 0.78
C SER A 453 7.00 0.83 0.84
N VAL A 454 8.21 1.25 0.42
CA VAL A 454 8.62 2.68 0.44
C VAL A 454 7.66 3.59 -0.31
N PRO A 455 7.13 3.26 -1.50
CA PRO A 455 6.19 4.12 -2.19
C PRO A 455 4.91 4.40 -1.39
N LEU A 456 4.38 3.39 -0.69
CA LEU A 456 3.21 3.52 0.17
C LEU A 456 3.50 4.41 1.39
N ALA A 457 4.63 4.17 2.06
CA ALA A 457 5.07 4.95 3.21
C ALA A 457 5.31 6.43 2.82
N THR A 458 5.98 6.67 1.69
CA THR A 458 6.29 8.02 1.20
C THR A 458 5.03 8.83 0.95
N ARG A 459 4.02 8.26 0.29
CA ARG A 459 2.73 8.95 0.06
C ARG A 459 2.02 9.33 1.35
N THR A 460 2.12 8.49 2.39
CA THR A 460 1.49 8.77 3.69
C THR A 460 2.20 9.92 4.43
N ILE A 461 3.50 10.09 4.22
CA ILE A 461 4.35 11.06 4.93
C ILE A 461 4.44 12.41 4.21
N GLU A 462 4.40 12.43 2.86
CA GLU A 462 4.61 13.65 2.04
C GLU A 462 3.63 14.77 2.39
N GLY A 463 2.35 14.46 2.55
CA GLY A 463 1.31 15.44 2.88
C GLY A 463 1.55 16.16 4.22
N PRO A 464 1.68 15.44 5.33
CA PRO A 464 2.01 16.00 6.63
C PRO A 464 3.36 16.75 6.64
N LEU A 465 4.39 16.22 5.96
CA LEU A 465 5.68 16.87 5.87
C LEU A 465 5.62 18.22 5.12
N ALA A 466 4.80 18.31 4.08
CA ALA A 466 4.61 19.54 3.32
C ALA A 466 3.95 20.66 4.15
N GLN A 467 3.19 20.29 5.19
CA GLN A 467 2.55 21.25 6.11
C GLN A 467 3.53 21.81 7.16
N ILE A 468 4.69 21.19 7.36
CA ILE A 468 5.71 21.67 8.30
C ILE A 468 6.58 22.70 7.58
N GLY A 469 6.44 23.96 7.99
CA GLY A 469 7.24 25.08 7.46
C GLY A 469 8.74 24.85 7.67
N LYS A 470 9.55 25.31 6.70
CA LYS A 470 11.03 25.30 6.81
C LYS A 470 11.53 26.19 7.93
N ASP A 471 10.77 27.24 8.22
CA ASP A 471 11.10 28.28 9.20
C ASP A 471 11.28 27.72 10.62
N LEU A 472 10.55 26.65 10.97
CA LEU A 472 10.67 25.98 12.28
C LEU A 472 12.04 25.31 12.47
N GLU A 473 12.55 24.65 11.42
CA GLU A 473 13.90 24.07 11.45
C GLU A 473 14.99 25.16 11.42
N GLU A 474 14.77 26.23 10.64
CA GLU A 474 15.67 27.36 10.56
C GLU A 474 15.75 28.10 11.90
N ALA A 475 14.63 28.33 12.57
CA ALA A 475 14.60 28.92 13.92
C ALA A 475 15.38 28.07 14.95
N ALA A 476 15.20 26.74 14.93
CA ALA A 476 15.97 25.84 15.78
C ALA A 476 17.49 25.92 15.50
N ARG A 477 17.87 26.07 14.21
CA ARG A 477 19.28 26.20 13.80
C ARG A 477 19.89 27.56 14.18
N ILE A 478 19.12 28.63 14.08
CA ILE A 478 19.53 29.98 14.55
C ILE A 478 19.74 29.97 16.05
N SER A 479 18.90 29.22 16.81
CA SER A 479 19.06 29.02 18.25
C SER A 479 20.21 28.07 18.63
N GLY A 480 21.08 27.67 17.66
CA GLY A 480 22.29 26.87 17.91
C GLY A 480 22.13 25.38 17.79
N ALA A 481 20.94 24.86 17.42
CA ALA A 481 20.77 23.44 17.20
C ALA A 481 21.50 22.98 15.92
N GLY A 482 22.28 21.90 16.00
CA GLY A 482 22.83 21.24 14.82
C GLY A 482 21.72 20.59 13.99
N PHE A 483 22.02 20.29 12.69
CA PHE A 483 21.05 19.68 11.75
C PHE A 483 20.29 18.49 12.34
N GLY A 484 20.98 17.50 12.91
CA GLY A 484 20.34 16.29 13.47
C GLY A 484 19.41 16.61 14.64
N ARG A 485 19.79 17.59 15.49
CA ARG A 485 18.98 18.01 16.64
C ARG A 485 17.76 18.80 16.19
N ALA A 486 17.88 19.67 15.19
CA ALA A 486 16.76 20.40 14.59
C ALA A 486 15.79 19.42 13.87
N PHE A 487 16.30 18.48 13.07
CA PHE A 487 15.51 17.47 12.38
C PHE A 487 14.74 16.57 13.36
N ALA A 488 15.42 15.96 14.34
CA ALA A 488 14.80 15.08 15.31
C ALA A 488 13.84 15.83 16.27
N GLY A 489 14.25 17.00 16.76
CA GLY A 489 13.49 17.78 17.73
C GLY A 489 12.29 18.54 17.16
N VAL A 490 12.32 18.88 15.87
CA VAL A 490 11.22 19.62 15.21
C VAL A 490 10.49 18.72 14.24
N THR A 491 11.13 18.31 13.15
CA THR A 491 10.44 17.61 12.04
C THR A 491 9.94 16.24 12.45
N VAL A 492 10.79 15.38 13.01
CA VAL A 492 10.39 14.02 13.43
C VAL A 492 9.35 14.10 14.54
N ARG A 493 9.51 14.99 15.51
CA ARG A 493 8.57 15.17 16.61
C ARG A 493 7.17 15.58 16.13
N LEU A 494 7.09 16.52 15.20
CA LEU A 494 5.81 16.95 14.61
C LEU A 494 5.20 15.88 13.69
N LEU A 495 6.04 15.10 13.01
CA LEU A 495 5.60 14.00 12.15
C LEU A 495 5.25 12.72 12.92
N THR A 496 5.59 12.58 14.20
CA THR A 496 5.43 11.33 14.95
C THR A 496 4.06 10.67 14.78
N PRO A 497 2.91 11.38 14.85
CA PRO A 497 1.61 10.75 14.63
C PRO A 497 1.46 10.17 13.22
N SER A 498 1.97 10.87 12.21
CA SER A 498 1.93 10.43 10.81
C SER A 498 2.90 9.28 10.54
N LEU A 499 4.07 9.28 11.20
CA LEU A 499 5.05 8.19 11.11
C LEU A 499 4.49 6.90 11.72
N LEU A 500 3.83 6.99 12.88
CA LEU A 500 3.17 5.83 13.50
C LEU A 500 2.03 5.29 12.63
N ALA A 501 1.22 6.17 12.04
CA ALA A 501 0.16 5.77 11.12
C ALA A 501 0.73 5.12 9.85
N ALA A 502 1.79 5.68 9.28
CA ALA A 502 2.49 5.11 8.12
C ALA A 502 3.11 3.76 8.46
N TRP A 503 3.76 3.64 9.62
CA TRP A 503 4.35 2.38 10.09
C TRP A 503 3.28 1.29 10.25
N LEU A 504 2.16 1.59 10.91
CA LEU A 504 1.08 0.62 11.10
C LEU A 504 0.49 0.17 9.76
N LEU A 505 0.21 1.12 8.86
CA LEU A 505 -0.30 0.83 7.52
C LEU A 505 0.65 -0.07 6.72
N VAL A 506 1.94 0.24 6.75
CA VAL A 506 2.98 -0.53 6.06
C VAL A 506 3.17 -1.91 6.70
N ALA A 507 3.17 -2.02 8.03
CA ALA A 507 3.30 -3.29 8.73
C ALA A 507 2.14 -4.25 8.40
N ILE A 508 0.90 -3.75 8.37
CA ILE A 508 -0.27 -4.52 7.93
C ILE A 508 -0.13 -4.93 6.47
N ASN A 509 0.33 -4.03 5.60
CA ASN A 509 0.54 -4.35 4.18
C ASN A 509 1.59 -5.45 4.00
N ILE A 510 2.77 -5.31 4.63
CA ILE A 510 3.88 -6.28 4.56
C ILE A 510 3.42 -7.68 4.97
N SER A 511 2.62 -7.79 6.01
CA SER A 511 2.16 -9.07 6.54
C SER A 511 1.30 -9.89 5.58
N GLY A 512 0.68 -9.22 4.62
CA GLY A 512 -0.21 -9.87 3.64
C GLY A 512 0.40 -10.07 2.26
N ILE A 513 1.63 -9.65 2.03
CA ILE A 513 2.33 -9.85 0.75
C ILE A 513 2.73 -11.33 0.62
N LEU A 514 2.42 -11.93 -0.51
CA LEU A 514 2.75 -13.33 -0.81
C LEU A 514 3.94 -13.47 -1.76
N ASP A 515 3.91 -12.75 -2.86
CA ASP A 515 4.79 -12.92 -4.02
C ASP A 515 6.29 -12.79 -3.70
N LEU A 516 6.68 -11.76 -2.97
CA LEU A 516 8.07 -11.52 -2.61
C LEU A 516 8.60 -12.54 -1.56
N PRO A 517 7.88 -12.86 -0.47
CA PRO A 517 8.28 -13.92 0.47
C PRO A 517 8.37 -15.32 -0.15
N LEU A 518 7.59 -15.63 -1.18
CA LEU A 518 7.69 -16.91 -1.90
C LEU A 518 9.09 -17.13 -2.53
N LEU A 519 9.77 -16.04 -2.90
CA LEU A 519 11.10 -16.11 -3.52
C LEU A 519 12.25 -15.92 -2.54
N LEU A 520 12.06 -15.06 -1.55
CA LEU A 520 13.12 -14.70 -0.59
C LEU A 520 13.09 -15.56 0.67
N GLY A 521 11.96 -16.20 0.98
CA GLY A 521 11.79 -17.03 2.15
C GLY A 521 12.56 -18.35 2.03
N SER A 522 12.97 -18.89 3.17
CA SER A 522 13.50 -20.23 3.36
C SER A 522 12.57 -21.04 4.25
N THR A 523 12.88 -22.32 4.48
CA THR A 523 12.11 -23.18 5.40
C THR A 523 11.95 -22.56 6.79
N ASP A 524 12.99 -21.87 7.28
CA ASP A 524 13.01 -21.27 8.63
C ASP A 524 12.40 -19.86 8.68
N THR A 525 12.26 -19.19 7.54
CA THR A 525 11.79 -17.80 7.46
C THR A 525 10.44 -17.65 6.73
N GLN A 526 9.65 -18.72 6.69
CA GLN A 526 8.32 -18.68 6.12
C GLN A 526 7.43 -17.68 6.88
N MET A 527 6.61 -16.96 6.12
CA MET A 527 5.59 -16.05 6.64
C MET A 527 4.20 -16.69 6.61
N ILE A 528 3.25 -16.11 7.34
CA ILE A 528 1.84 -16.57 7.34
C ILE A 528 1.28 -16.65 5.91
N SER A 529 1.59 -15.67 5.05
CA SER A 529 1.12 -15.65 3.67
C SER A 529 1.61 -16.87 2.88
N THR A 530 2.88 -17.23 3.00
CA THR A 530 3.47 -18.38 2.28
C THR A 530 3.01 -19.72 2.85
N VAL A 531 2.95 -19.86 4.18
CA VAL A 531 2.45 -21.09 4.81
C VAL A 531 0.96 -21.31 4.50
N SER A 532 0.14 -20.24 4.60
CA SER A 532 -1.28 -20.33 4.26
C SER A 532 -1.52 -20.67 2.79
N PHE A 533 -0.71 -20.14 1.89
CA PHE A 533 -0.77 -20.48 0.46
C PHE A 533 -0.46 -21.96 0.24
N THR A 534 0.61 -22.46 0.84
CA THR A 534 1.00 -23.87 0.76
C THR A 534 -0.07 -24.79 1.35
N LEU A 535 -0.65 -24.44 2.51
CA LEU A 535 -1.75 -25.18 3.10
C LEU A 535 -2.97 -25.22 2.17
N TYR A 536 -3.31 -24.08 1.57
CA TYR A 536 -4.42 -24.00 0.61
C TYR A 536 -4.18 -24.87 -0.64
N GLU A 537 -2.99 -24.81 -1.24
CA GLU A 537 -2.62 -25.64 -2.40
C GLU A 537 -2.69 -27.14 -2.09
N ASN A 538 -2.37 -27.53 -0.85
CA ASN A 538 -2.46 -28.91 -0.38
C ASN A 538 -3.88 -29.31 0.09
N GLY A 539 -4.90 -28.49 -0.17
CA GLY A 539 -6.29 -28.77 0.21
C GLY A 539 -6.61 -28.57 1.69
N ARG A 540 -5.65 -28.12 2.51
CA ARG A 540 -5.80 -27.88 3.96
C ARG A 540 -6.37 -26.49 4.25
N THR A 541 -7.55 -26.23 3.70
CA THR A 541 -8.21 -24.91 3.74
C THR A 541 -8.50 -24.41 5.15
N GLY A 542 -8.92 -25.30 6.07
CA GLY A 542 -9.18 -24.97 7.47
C GLY A 542 -7.93 -24.49 8.21
N GLY A 543 -6.79 -25.16 8.01
CA GLY A 543 -5.51 -24.73 8.58
C GLY A 543 -5.05 -23.37 8.04
N SER A 544 -5.19 -23.14 6.72
CA SER A 544 -4.91 -21.84 6.11
C SER A 544 -5.79 -20.73 6.70
N ALA A 545 -7.09 -20.98 6.86
CA ALA A 545 -8.03 -20.02 7.43
C ALA A 545 -7.74 -19.73 8.91
N ALA A 546 -7.45 -20.74 9.71
CA ALA A 546 -7.13 -20.60 11.13
C ALA A 546 -5.85 -19.79 11.34
N LEU A 547 -4.81 -19.99 10.51
CA LEU A 547 -3.57 -19.23 10.57
C LEU A 547 -3.79 -17.74 10.30
N TYR A 548 -4.60 -17.39 9.29
CA TYR A 548 -4.98 -16.00 9.04
C TYR A 548 -5.87 -15.41 10.13
N LEU A 549 -6.76 -16.18 10.74
CA LEU A 549 -7.60 -15.70 11.84
C LEU A 549 -6.74 -15.34 13.06
N VAL A 550 -5.79 -16.19 13.42
CA VAL A 550 -4.80 -15.89 14.48
C VAL A 550 -4.06 -14.59 14.16
N PHE A 551 -3.63 -14.44 12.91
CA PHE A 551 -2.96 -13.22 12.47
C PHE A 551 -3.82 -11.96 12.59
N ILE A 552 -5.09 -12.01 12.14
CA ILE A 552 -6.04 -10.87 12.27
C ILE A 552 -6.20 -10.48 13.74
N VAL A 553 -6.38 -11.46 14.63
CA VAL A 553 -6.53 -11.21 16.07
C VAL A 553 -5.27 -10.55 16.64
N LEU A 554 -4.09 -11.03 16.28
CA LEU A 554 -2.82 -10.44 16.71
C LEU A 554 -2.64 -9.00 16.20
N MET A 555 -2.96 -8.76 14.93
CA MET A 555 -2.86 -7.41 14.34
C MET A 555 -3.89 -6.45 14.93
N ALA A 556 -5.12 -6.89 15.16
CA ALA A 556 -6.14 -6.10 15.84
C ALA A 556 -5.73 -5.77 17.28
N GLY A 557 -5.19 -6.75 17.99
CA GLY A 557 -4.66 -6.57 19.35
C GLY A 557 -3.50 -5.57 19.40
N ALA A 558 -2.55 -5.67 18.47
CA ALA A 558 -1.43 -4.72 18.34
C ALA A 558 -1.93 -3.29 18.03
N ALA A 559 -2.88 -3.16 17.10
CA ALA A 559 -3.48 -1.87 16.76
C ALA A 559 -4.24 -1.25 17.96
N ALA A 560 -5.01 -2.06 18.68
CA ALA A 560 -5.72 -1.62 19.90
C ALA A 560 -4.73 -1.18 20.99
N LEU A 561 -3.67 -1.94 21.21
CA LEU A 561 -2.61 -1.59 22.18
C LEU A 561 -1.95 -0.26 21.83
N LEU A 562 -1.60 -0.05 20.56
CA LEU A 562 -1.02 1.21 20.09
C LEU A 562 -1.99 2.40 20.26
N ALA A 563 -3.28 2.19 19.98
CA ALA A 563 -4.31 3.19 20.19
C ALA A 563 -4.43 3.59 21.68
N LEU A 564 -4.42 2.60 22.58
CA LEU A 564 -4.45 2.81 24.02
C LEU A 564 -3.19 3.54 24.51
N LEU A 565 -2.00 3.12 24.08
CA LEU A 565 -0.75 3.78 24.43
C LEU A 565 -0.72 5.24 23.94
N SER A 566 -1.18 5.50 22.71
CA SER A 566 -1.25 6.85 22.15
C SER A 566 -2.24 7.75 22.91
N ALA A 567 -3.36 7.19 23.38
CA ALA A 567 -4.33 7.89 24.20
C ALA A 567 -3.77 8.18 25.60
N ALA A 568 -3.08 7.22 26.22
CA ALA A 568 -2.43 7.38 27.52
C ALA A 568 -1.33 8.48 27.48
N VAL A 569 -0.49 8.46 26.45
CA VAL A 569 0.55 9.49 26.25
C VAL A 569 -0.06 10.88 26.08
N ARG A 570 -1.12 11.02 25.27
CA ARG A 570 -1.84 12.29 25.12
C ARG A 570 -2.42 12.76 26.46
N GLY A 571 -3.09 11.90 27.21
CA GLY A 571 -3.64 12.23 28.51
C GLY A 571 -2.57 12.65 29.54
N LEU A 572 -1.36 12.06 29.48
CA LEU A 572 -0.23 12.48 30.31
C LEU A 572 0.33 13.86 29.92
N LEU A 573 0.39 14.15 28.62
CA LEU A 573 0.85 15.45 28.11
C LEU A 573 -0.15 16.55 28.48
N ASP A 574 -1.45 16.31 28.31
CA ASP A 574 -2.51 17.26 28.67
C ASP A 574 -2.52 17.56 30.19
N ARG A 575 -2.27 16.56 31.02
CA ARG A 575 -2.12 16.74 32.48
C ARG A 575 -0.88 17.57 32.86
N ARG A 576 0.21 17.47 32.10
CA ARG A 576 1.43 18.28 32.29
C ARG A 576 1.21 19.73 31.89
N THR A 577 0.50 20.01 30.81
CA THR A 577 0.16 21.37 30.37
C THR A 577 -0.85 22.02 31.31
N ALA A 578 -1.82 21.27 31.83
CA ALA A 578 -2.78 21.76 32.82
C ALA A 578 -2.15 22.05 34.23
N ARG A 579 -0.99 21.45 34.51
CA ARG A 579 -0.24 21.67 35.76
C ARG A 579 0.84 22.73 35.68
N ALA A 580 1.09 23.33 34.51
CA ALA A 580 1.97 24.50 34.43
C ALA A 580 1.28 25.65 35.14
N PRO A 581 1.84 26.20 36.26
CA PRO A 581 1.22 27.29 36.97
C PRO A 581 1.06 28.48 36.05
N ALA A 582 -0.10 29.11 36.08
CA ALA A 582 -0.36 30.43 35.50
C ALA A 582 0.53 31.46 36.23
N ALA A 583 1.84 31.41 35.96
CA ALA A 583 2.77 32.42 36.41
C ALA A 583 2.59 33.65 35.51
N SER A 584 2.17 34.73 36.16
CA SER A 584 2.11 36.12 35.66
C SER A 584 1.01 36.44 34.61
N ALA A 585 -0.23 36.44 35.07
CA ALA A 585 -1.12 37.52 34.66
C ALA A 585 -0.86 38.70 35.60
N GLU A 586 0.24 39.37 35.46
CA GLU A 586 0.43 40.70 36.06
C GLU A 586 -0.55 41.66 35.37
N ASN A 587 -1.46 42.14 36.20
CA ASN A 587 -2.55 43.05 35.88
C ASN A 587 -2.00 44.43 35.37
N PRO A 588 -2.22 44.84 34.13
CA PRO A 588 -1.71 46.13 33.63
C PRO A 588 -2.46 47.37 34.15
N ARG A 589 -3.38 47.22 35.13
CA ARG A 589 -4.29 48.29 35.59
C ARG A 589 -3.81 49.14 36.75
N SER A 590 -2.57 48.98 37.27
CA SER A 590 -2.06 49.79 38.38
C SER A 590 -1.08 50.90 38.04
N ARG A 591 -0.94 51.29 36.74
CA ARG A 591 -0.05 52.39 36.32
C ARG A 591 -0.73 53.62 35.71
N SER A 592 -2.06 53.81 35.82
CA SER A 592 -2.76 54.97 35.23
C SER A 592 -3.37 55.96 36.26
N GLU A 593 -3.06 55.82 37.54
CA GLU A 593 -3.64 56.75 38.57
C GLU A 593 -2.67 57.74 39.25
N THR A 594 -1.43 57.89 38.76
CA THR A 594 -0.49 58.86 39.38
C THR A 594 0.04 59.93 38.46
N ALA A 595 -0.68 60.29 37.39
CA ALA A 595 -0.26 61.37 36.46
C ALA A 595 -1.44 62.29 36.11
N SER A 596 -2.27 62.73 37.09
CA SER A 596 -3.28 63.78 36.87
C SER A 596 -3.40 64.62 38.15
N GLY A 597 -2.44 65.49 38.38
CA GLY A 597 -2.48 66.38 39.50
C GLY A 597 -1.27 67.32 39.56
N LYS A 598 -1.12 68.21 38.60
CA LYS A 598 -0.39 69.52 38.72
C LYS A 598 -0.37 70.14 37.34
N GLU A 599 -1.30 71.05 37.12
CA GLU A 599 -1.15 72.28 36.34
C GLU A 599 -2.50 73.01 36.30
N SER A 600 -2.70 73.88 37.29
CA SER A 600 -3.59 75.04 37.19
C SER A 600 -3.03 76.06 38.16
N GLN A 601 -2.14 76.91 37.69
CA GLN A 601 -2.05 78.32 38.01
C GLN A 601 -1.28 79.01 36.87
#